data_0a8dc6635766f1f3b865d6541e5a6c2e
#
_entry.id   0a8dc6635766f1f3b865d6541e5a6c2e
#
_cell.length_a   1.000
_cell.length_b   1.000
_cell.length_c   1.000
_cell.angle_alpha   90.00
_cell.angle_beta   90.00
_cell.angle_gamma   90.00
#
_symmetry.space_group_name_H-M   'P 1'
#
loop_
_entity.id
_entity.type
_entity.pdbx_description
1 polymer ?
#
loop_
_entity_poly.entity_id
_entity_poly.type
_entity_poly.pdbx_seq_one_letter_code
_entity_poly.pdbx_strand_id
1 'polypeptide(L)'
;MSRSALLASLLVFTAAAGAQQQAAQPARPVAARPAPQQQKLTPEQQAQVTRQDAEITKAAAKVVQLVDTSKTGEVWDGASKVAKNLVNRQTFVSQISADRKKLGAPAERKRVAVTRSAYTAGGQVPAGNYINVVYATKFANAPQPVRELVSFHLDDDKTWRVSGYSLR
;
A
#
# COMPACT_ATOMS: atom_id res chain seq x y z
N MET A 1 -2.90 -64.41 -24.34
CA MET A 1 -2.28 -65.24 -25.36
C MET A 1 -1.45 -64.40 -26.27
N SER A 2 -0.18 -64.82 -26.49
CA SER A 2 0.84 -64.32 -27.44
C SER A 2 1.40 -62.93 -27.21
N ARG A 3 2.52 -62.75 -26.58
CA ARG A 3 3.95 -63.00 -26.85
C ARG A 3 4.35 -62.66 -28.31
N SER A 4 5.16 -61.60 -28.46
CA SER A 4 6.31 -61.61 -29.35
C SER A 4 7.27 -60.46 -29.00
N ALA A 5 8.47 -60.86 -28.64
CA ALA A 5 9.69 -60.08 -28.50
C ALA A 5 10.42 -60.06 -29.86
N LEU A 6 11.25 -59.02 -30.11
CA LEU A 6 12.44 -59.04 -30.96
C LEU A 6 13.18 -57.70 -30.76
N LEU A 7 14.30 -57.72 -30.05
CA LEU A 7 15.71 -57.77 -30.51
C LEU A 7 16.25 -56.47 -31.14
N ALA A 8 16.97 -55.75 -30.34
CA ALA A 8 18.39 -55.35 -30.41
C ALA A 8 18.94 -54.76 -31.72
N SER A 9 19.45 -53.55 -31.58
CA SER A 9 20.71 -53.17 -32.26
C SER A 9 21.41 -52.04 -31.51
N LEU A 10 22.51 -52.39 -30.94
CA LEU A 10 23.50 -51.57 -30.27
C LEU A 10 24.32 -50.85 -31.36
N LEU A 11 24.31 -49.52 -31.42
CA LEU A 11 25.25 -48.73 -32.16
C LEU A 11 25.99 -47.80 -31.18
N VAL A 12 27.23 -48.21 -30.88
CA VAL A 12 28.19 -47.43 -30.11
C VAL A 12 28.76 -46.34 -31.04
N PHE A 13 28.42 -45.09 -30.78
CA PHE A 13 29.17 -43.95 -31.33
C PHE A 13 30.02 -43.39 -30.22
N THR A 14 31.32 -43.64 -30.29
CA THR A 14 32.36 -42.91 -29.57
C THR A 14 32.52 -41.52 -30.19
N ALA A 15 32.01 -40.50 -29.56
CA ALA A 15 32.31 -39.12 -29.89
C ALA A 15 33.30 -38.57 -28.87
N ALA A 16 34.47 -38.22 -29.38
CA ALA A 16 35.58 -37.60 -28.65
C ALA A 16 35.17 -36.30 -27.95
N ALA A 17 35.44 -36.22 -26.65
CA ALA A 17 35.28 -35.02 -25.86
C ALA A 17 36.32 -33.96 -26.25
N GLY A 18 35.92 -33.00 -27.05
CA GLY A 18 36.65 -31.74 -27.20
C GLY A 18 36.27 -30.80 -26.04
N ALA A 19 37.08 -30.76 -25.01
CA ALA A 19 36.94 -29.75 -23.95
C ALA A 19 37.33 -28.39 -24.51
N GLN A 20 36.34 -27.59 -24.95
CA GLN A 20 36.54 -26.17 -25.16
C GLN A 20 36.51 -25.48 -23.79
N GLN A 21 37.69 -25.16 -23.28
CA GLN A 21 37.86 -24.23 -22.16
C GLN A 21 37.39 -22.84 -22.63
N GLN A 22 36.15 -22.52 -22.28
CA GLN A 22 35.61 -21.18 -22.40
C GLN A 22 36.29 -20.33 -21.32
N ALA A 23 37.23 -19.51 -21.72
CA ALA A 23 37.91 -18.55 -20.87
C ALA A 23 36.84 -17.65 -20.19
N ALA A 24 36.77 -17.70 -18.87
CA ALA A 24 35.94 -16.82 -18.08
C ALA A 24 36.38 -15.37 -18.32
N GLN A 25 35.56 -14.60 -19.02
CA GLN A 25 35.73 -13.15 -19.08
C GLN A 25 35.57 -12.57 -17.68
N PRO A 26 36.50 -11.75 -17.18
CA PRO A 26 36.32 -11.09 -15.90
C PRO A 26 35.06 -10.19 -15.96
N ALA A 27 34.15 -10.41 -15.05
CA ALA A 27 32.95 -9.61 -14.90
C ALA A 27 33.34 -8.12 -14.75
N ARG A 28 32.91 -7.29 -15.71
CA ARG A 28 33.05 -5.84 -15.59
C ARG A 28 32.31 -5.40 -14.32
N PRO A 29 32.91 -4.55 -13.46
CA PRO A 29 32.21 -3.99 -12.33
C PRO A 29 30.98 -3.24 -12.85
N VAL A 30 29.76 -3.71 -12.48
CA VAL A 30 28.54 -2.97 -12.72
C VAL A 30 28.63 -1.74 -11.83
N ALA A 31 28.85 -0.58 -12.45
CA ALA A 31 28.84 0.69 -11.74
C ALA A 31 27.51 0.78 -10.94
N ALA A 32 27.62 0.85 -9.63
CA ALA A 32 26.47 1.01 -8.74
C ALA A 32 25.70 2.26 -9.19
N ARG A 33 24.43 2.05 -9.57
CA ARG A 33 23.53 3.15 -9.94
C ARG A 33 23.45 4.08 -8.73
N PRO A 34 23.74 5.38 -8.87
CA PRO A 34 23.63 6.31 -7.74
C PRO A 34 22.23 6.22 -7.15
N ALA A 35 22.15 6.06 -5.82
CA ALA A 35 20.88 6.11 -5.12
C ALA A 35 20.18 7.44 -5.43
N PRO A 36 18.85 7.47 -5.62
CA PRO A 36 18.13 8.70 -5.88
C PRO A 36 18.45 9.70 -4.76
N GLN A 37 19.13 10.78 -5.08
CA GLN A 37 19.39 11.87 -4.14
C GLN A 37 18.04 12.49 -3.82
N GLN A 38 17.58 12.34 -2.58
CA GLN A 38 16.42 13.07 -2.07
C GLN A 38 16.76 14.56 -2.13
N GLN A 39 16.24 15.25 -3.13
CA GLN A 39 16.38 16.70 -3.23
C GLN A 39 15.78 17.33 -1.98
N LYS A 40 16.59 18.08 -1.24
CA LYS A 40 16.09 18.89 -0.10
C LYS A 40 15.09 19.90 -0.64
N LEU A 41 13.89 19.93 -0.03
CA LEU A 41 12.86 20.91 -0.35
C LEU A 41 13.37 22.33 -0.04
N THR A 42 12.97 23.32 -0.87
CA THR A 42 13.20 24.73 -0.52
C THR A 42 12.39 25.12 0.72
N PRO A 43 12.75 26.23 1.40
CA PRO A 43 11.97 26.69 2.55
C PRO A 43 10.49 26.94 2.22
N GLU A 44 10.17 27.46 1.03
CA GLU A 44 8.80 27.68 0.56
C GLU A 44 8.05 26.36 0.35
N GLN A 45 8.69 25.37 -0.29
CA GLN A 45 8.14 24.04 -0.47
C GLN A 45 7.90 23.36 0.88
N GLN A 46 8.83 23.48 1.83
CA GLN A 46 8.67 22.95 3.17
C GLN A 46 7.50 23.60 3.91
N ALA A 47 7.34 24.92 3.81
CA ALA A 47 6.21 25.63 4.38
C ALA A 47 4.87 25.22 3.77
N GLN A 48 4.84 24.95 2.45
CA GLN A 48 3.65 24.45 1.76
C GLN A 48 3.29 23.03 2.23
N VAL A 49 4.26 22.13 2.35
CA VAL A 49 4.07 20.78 2.89
C VAL A 49 3.52 20.85 4.31
N THR A 50 4.09 21.69 5.16
CA THR A 50 3.65 21.85 6.56
C THR A 50 2.19 22.32 6.64
N ARG A 51 1.79 23.29 5.83
CA ARG A 51 0.38 23.73 5.75
C ARG A 51 -0.54 22.62 5.29
N GLN A 52 -0.17 21.91 4.23
CA GLN A 52 -0.94 20.78 3.73
C GLN A 52 -1.08 19.66 4.78
N ASP A 53 -0.01 19.36 5.52
CA ASP A 53 -0.04 18.39 6.61
C ASP A 53 -1.02 18.76 7.73
N ALA A 54 -1.07 20.05 8.07
CA ALA A 54 -2.01 20.55 9.06
C ALA A 54 -3.47 20.39 8.60
N GLU A 55 -3.77 20.78 7.35
CA GLU A 55 -5.12 20.66 6.76
C GLU A 55 -5.58 19.19 6.66
N ILE A 56 -4.73 18.32 6.14
CA ILE A 56 -5.04 16.88 6.03
C ILE A 56 -5.17 16.24 7.40
N THR A 57 -4.36 16.62 8.39
CA THR A 57 -4.50 16.14 9.77
C THR A 57 -5.84 16.54 10.38
N LYS A 58 -6.28 17.78 10.15
CA LYS A 58 -7.59 18.27 10.58
C LYS A 58 -8.73 17.48 9.92
N ALA A 59 -8.63 17.23 8.62
CA ALA A 59 -9.60 16.40 7.90
C ALA A 59 -9.63 14.96 8.43
N ALA A 60 -8.46 14.35 8.69
CA ALA A 60 -8.38 13.01 9.28
C ALA A 60 -8.98 12.96 10.68
N ALA A 61 -8.77 13.98 11.52
CA ALA A 61 -9.38 14.07 12.84
C ALA A 61 -10.92 14.07 12.76
N LYS A 62 -11.50 14.76 11.77
CA LYS A 62 -12.94 14.72 11.52
C LYS A 62 -13.41 13.32 11.11
N VAL A 63 -12.66 12.63 10.25
CA VAL A 63 -12.99 11.25 9.83
C VAL A 63 -13.02 10.31 11.01
N VAL A 64 -11.98 10.31 11.85
CA VAL A 64 -11.94 9.41 13.02
C VAL A 64 -13.04 9.76 14.04
N GLN A 65 -13.38 11.04 14.19
CA GLN A 65 -14.51 11.47 15.02
C GLN A 65 -15.85 10.92 14.49
N LEU A 66 -16.10 10.95 13.18
CA LEU A 66 -17.30 10.37 12.57
C LEU A 66 -17.36 8.86 12.80
N VAL A 67 -16.23 8.16 12.68
CA VAL A 67 -16.14 6.72 12.97
C VAL A 67 -16.41 6.45 14.45
N ASP A 68 -15.81 7.22 15.36
CA ASP A 68 -15.96 7.08 16.80
C ASP A 68 -17.44 7.28 17.24
N THR A 69 -18.16 8.14 16.55
CA THR A 69 -19.60 8.45 16.83
C THR A 69 -20.56 7.61 15.99
N SER A 70 -20.10 6.50 15.39
CA SER A 70 -20.91 5.58 14.56
C SER A 70 -21.53 6.22 13.31
N LYS A 71 -20.92 7.32 12.82
CA LYS A 71 -21.32 8.05 11.62
C LYS A 71 -20.47 7.69 10.40
N THR A 72 -19.99 6.45 10.34
CA THR A 72 -19.12 5.94 9.25
C THR A 72 -19.75 6.13 7.87
N GLY A 73 -21.07 6.13 7.77
CA GLY A 73 -21.79 6.43 6.53
C GLY A 73 -21.48 7.82 5.97
N GLU A 74 -21.38 8.84 6.83
CA GLU A 74 -21.04 10.20 6.41
C GLU A 74 -19.60 10.28 5.84
N VAL A 75 -18.68 9.43 6.34
CA VAL A 75 -17.31 9.32 5.78
C VAL A 75 -17.38 8.83 4.34
N TRP A 76 -18.17 7.77 4.06
CA TRP A 76 -18.32 7.24 2.71
C TRP A 76 -19.05 8.22 1.79
N ASP A 77 -20.07 8.93 2.28
CA ASP A 77 -20.83 9.90 1.50
C ASP A 77 -19.90 11.02 0.96
N GLY A 78 -18.93 11.46 1.77
CA GLY A 78 -17.88 12.43 1.41
C GLY A 78 -16.61 11.83 0.79
N ALA A 79 -16.56 10.51 0.56
CA ALA A 79 -15.36 9.84 0.05
C ALA A 79 -15.09 10.13 -1.43
N SER A 80 -13.85 9.90 -1.85
CA SER A 80 -13.42 10.04 -3.23
C SER A 80 -14.14 9.06 -4.15
N LYS A 81 -14.23 9.39 -5.44
CA LYS A 81 -14.75 8.49 -6.47
C LYS A 81 -13.97 7.16 -6.50
N VAL A 82 -12.66 7.22 -6.27
CA VAL A 82 -11.80 6.03 -6.21
C VAL A 82 -12.28 5.05 -5.14
N ALA A 83 -12.56 5.52 -3.92
CA ALA A 83 -13.10 4.67 -2.85
C ALA A 83 -14.49 4.13 -3.19
N LYS A 84 -15.37 4.96 -3.75
CA LYS A 84 -16.75 4.58 -4.12
C LYS A 84 -16.81 3.53 -5.23
N ASN A 85 -15.81 3.51 -6.11
CA ASN A 85 -15.69 2.48 -7.15
C ASN A 85 -15.18 1.14 -6.63
N LEU A 86 -14.44 1.13 -5.49
CA LEU A 86 -13.86 -0.08 -4.92
C LEU A 86 -14.78 -0.78 -3.92
N VAL A 87 -15.58 -0.01 -3.18
CA VAL A 87 -16.43 -0.55 -2.11
C VAL A 87 -17.76 0.21 -2.06
N ASN A 88 -18.87 -0.50 -1.94
CA ASN A 88 -20.14 0.14 -1.72
C ASN A 88 -20.30 0.63 -0.27
N ARG A 89 -21.26 1.54 -0.05
CA ARG A 89 -21.52 2.17 1.25
C ARG A 89 -21.78 1.16 2.37
N GLN A 90 -22.60 0.17 2.10
CA GLN A 90 -23.00 -0.82 3.12
C GLN A 90 -21.78 -1.65 3.56
N THR A 91 -20.97 -2.13 2.62
CA THR A 91 -19.75 -2.89 2.91
C THR A 91 -18.76 -2.04 3.71
N PHE A 92 -18.52 -0.80 3.28
CA PHE A 92 -17.61 0.11 3.97
C PHE A 92 -18.04 0.33 5.43
N VAL A 93 -19.32 0.65 5.65
CA VAL A 93 -19.87 0.90 6.99
C VAL A 93 -19.82 -0.37 7.85
N SER A 94 -20.22 -1.52 7.31
CA SER A 94 -20.28 -2.77 8.09
C SER A 94 -18.90 -3.26 8.50
N GLN A 95 -17.90 -3.19 7.62
CA GLN A 95 -16.52 -3.61 7.92
C GLN A 95 -15.91 -2.74 9.03
N ILE A 96 -15.97 -1.43 8.89
CA ILE A 96 -15.41 -0.51 9.89
C ILE A 96 -16.15 -0.66 11.24
N SER A 97 -17.49 -0.77 11.23
CA SER A 97 -18.27 -0.94 12.44
C SER A 97 -17.95 -2.26 13.16
N ALA A 98 -17.72 -3.35 12.40
CA ALA A 98 -17.31 -4.64 12.97
C ALA A 98 -15.94 -4.56 13.63
N ASP A 99 -14.96 -3.93 12.97
CA ASP A 99 -13.61 -3.77 13.52
C ASP A 99 -13.60 -2.85 14.75
N ARG A 100 -14.35 -1.75 14.71
CA ARG A 100 -14.52 -0.85 15.87
C ARG A 100 -15.19 -1.53 17.06
N LYS A 101 -16.22 -2.36 16.81
CA LYS A 101 -16.88 -3.13 17.86
C LYS A 101 -15.93 -4.09 18.57
N LYS A 102 -15.02 -4.75 17.83
CA LYS A 102 -13.99 -5.65 18.40
C LYS A 102 -13.02 -4.88 19.28
N LEU A 103 -12.56 -3.71 18.83
CA LEU A 103 -11.56 -2.90 19.52
C LEU A 103 -12.12 -2.12 20.72
N GLY A 104 -13.40 -1.83 20.74
CA GLY A 104 -14.04 -1.04 21.77
C GLY A 104 -13.79 0.47 21.65
N ALA A 105 -14.01 1.20 22.74
CA ALA A 105 -13.87 2.65 22.77
C ALA A 105 -12.39 3.08 22.62
N PRO A 106 -12.10 4.18 21.88
CA PRO A 106 -10.76 4.77 21.87
C PRO A 106 -10.52 5.53 23.17
N ALA A 107 -9.33 5.31 23.77
CA ALA A 107 -8.92 5.99 25.01
C ALA A 107 -7.91 7.11 24.74
N GLU A 108 -6.95 6.85 23.85
CA GLU A 108 -5.88 7.79 23.49
C GLU A 108 -5.57 7.65 22.00
N ARG A 109 -5.37 8.77 21.30
CA ARG A 109 -5.00 8.79 19.89
C ARG A 109 -3.84 9.77 19.67
N LYS A 110 -2.73 9.26 19.15
CA LYS A 110 -1.55 10.05 18.82
C LYS A 110 -1.28 9.95 17.32
N ARG A 111 -1.22 11.10 16.62
CA ARG A 111 -0.73 11.12 15.23
C ARG A 111 0.77 10.81 15.21
N VAL A 112 1.16 9.80 14.43
CA VAL A 112 2.56 9.34 14.34
C VAL A 112 3.21 9.68 13.01
N ALA A 113 2.43 9.82 11.93
CA ALA A 113 2.99 10.19 10.62
C ALA A 113 1.95 10.83 9.69
N VAL A 114 2.44 11.62 8.75
CA VAL A 114 1.77 11.97 7.49
C VAL A 114 2.70 11.53 6.36
N THR A 115 2.22 10.65 5.48
CA THR A 115 3.01 10.11 4.39
C THR A 115 2.34 10.37 3.04
N ARG A 116 3.15 10.45 1.98
CA ARG A 116 2.71 10.69 0.61
C ARG A 116 3.13 9.54 -0.27
N SER A 117 2.25 9.16 -1.20
CA SER A 117 2.51 8.12 -2.20
C SER A 117 1.89 8.53 -3.52
N ALA A 118 2.54 8.18 -4.62
CA ALA A 118 2.00 8.30 -5.96
C ALA A 118 1.98 6.90 -6.58
N TYR A 119 0.85 6.51 -7.16
CA TYR A 119 0.68 5.23 -7.83
C TYR A 119 0.38 5.45 -9.31
N THR A 120 0.95 4.60 -10.15
CA THR A 120 0.69 4.54 -11.59
C THR A 120 -0.38 3.51 -11.92
N ALA A 121 -0.96 3.61 -13.11
CA ALA A 121 -1.95 2.63 -13.58
C ALA A 121 -1.36 1.21 -13.67
N GLY A 122 -2.23 0.20 -13.50
CA GLY A 122 -1.85 -1.22 -13.59
C GLY A 122 -1.44 -1.87 -12.28
N GLY A 123 -1.35 -1.13 -11.16
CA GLY A 123 -1.09 -1.68 -9.83
C GLY A 123 -2.37 -2.09 -9.08
N GLN A 124 -2.19 -2.65 -7.87
CA GLN A 124 -3.30 -3.01 -6.99
C GLN A 124 -4.01 -1.80 -6.37
N VAL A 125 -3.29 -0.68 -6.25
CA VAL A 125 -3.83 0.60 -5.78
C VAL A 125 -4.17 1.43 -7.00
N PRO A 126 -5.36 2.04 -7.08
CA PRO A 126 -5.70 2.93 -8.18
C PRO A 126 -4.68 4.06 -8.35
N ALA A 127 -4.42 4.43 -9.61
CA ALA A 127 -3.48 5.50 -9.92
C ALA A 127 -3.91 6.82 -9.28
N GLY A 128 -2.93 7.63 -8.88
CA GLY A 128 -3.15 8.94 -8.31
C GLY A 128 -2.20 9.28 -7.18
N ASN A 129 -2.39 10.46 -6.61
CA ASN A 129 -1.65 10.93 -5.46
C ASN A 129 -2.43 10.70 -4.19
N TYR A 130 -1.75 10.20 -3.16
CA TYR A 130 -2.33 9.87 -1.87
C TYR A 130 -1.57 10.55 -0.75
N ILE A 131 -2.32 10.97 0.28
CA ILE A 131 -1.77 11.36 1.57
C ILE A 131 -2.41 10.49 2.63
N ASN A 132 -1.57 9.93 3.51
CA ASN A 132 -1.99 9.06 4.57
C ASN A 132 -1.66 9.69 5.92
N VAL A 133 -2.66 9.76 6.80
CA VAL A 133 -2.48 10.17 8.20
C VAL A 133 -2.55 8.92 9.07
N VAL A 134 -1.48 8.67 9.82
CA VAL A 134 -1.33 7.50 10.66
C VAL A 134 -1.43 7.90 12.11
N TYR A 135 -2.27 7.20 12.85
CA TYR A 135 -2.39 7.31 14.30
C TYR A 135 -1.98 6.00 14.98
N ALA A 136 -1.42 6.12 16.17
CA ALA A 136 -1.36 5.06 17.17
C ALA A 136 -2.50 5.30 18.15
N THR A 137 -3.50 4.42 18.16
CA THR A 137 -4.72 4.59 18.95
C THR A 137 -4.85 3.46 19.97
N LYS A 138 -4.96 3.80 21.24
CA LYS A 138 -5.28 2.84 22.31
C LYS A 138 -6.80 2.62 22.31
N PHE A 139 -7.19 1.36 22.28
CA PHE A 139 -8.59 0.95 22.38
C PHE A 139 -8.79 0.11 23.64
N ALA A 140 -10.00 0.15 24.19
CA ALA A 140 -10.33 -0.52 25.44
C ALA A 140 -10.07 -2.04 25.41
N ASN A 141 -10.28 -2.69 24.25
CA ASN A 141 -10.16 -4.14 24.11
C ASN A 141 -8.84 -4.56 23.40
N ALA A 142 -7.92 -3.63 23.15
CA ALA A 142 -6.65 -3.95 22.51
C ALA A 142 -5.50 -3.79 23.51
N PRO A 143 -4.62 -4.80 23.69
CA PRO A 143 -3.52 -4.73 24.66
C PRO A 143 -2.40 -3.78 24.24
N GLN A 144 -2.31 -3.46 22.94
CA GLN A 144 -1.34 -2.55 22.34
C GLN A 144 -2.02 -1.50 21.50
N PRO A 145 -1.40 -0.33 21.29
CA PRO A 145 -1.91 0.66 20.38
C PRO A 145 -2.08 0.08 18.96
N VAL A 146 -3.25 0.28 18.38
CA VAL A 146 -3.60 -0.15 17.03
C VAL A 146 -3.21 0.96 16.05
N ARG A 147 -2.63 0.58 14.91
CA ARG A 147 -2.37 1.49 13.81
C ARG A 147 -3.69 1.85 13.13
N GLU A 148 -4.12 3.09 13.29
CA GLU A 148 -5.31 3.65 12.64
C GLU A 148 -4.87 4.53 11.47
N LEU A 149 -5.35 4.25 10.28
CA LEU A 149 -4.95 4.90 9.04
C LEU A 149 -6.15 5.56 8.37
N VAL A 150 -6.00 6.85 8.05
CA VAL A 150 -6.90 7.58 7.17
C VAL A 150 -6.15 7.94 5.89
N SER A 151 -6.62 7.44 4.75
CA SER A 151 -6.05 7.70 3.44
C SER A 151 -6.90 8.72 2.68
N PHE A 152 -6.23 9.66 2.00
CA PHE A 152 -6.85 10.64 1.12
C PHE A 152 -6.31 10.46 -0.29
N HIS A 153 -7.15 10.67 -1.28
CA HIS A 153 -6.82 10.71 -2.69
C HIS A 153 -7.07 12.10 -3.24
N LEU A 154 -6.18 12.58 -4.11
CA LEU A 154 -6.37 13.82 -4.84
C LEU A 154 -7.25 13.56 -6.07
N ASP A 155 -8.51 13.92 -5.99
CA ASP A 155 -9.47 13.75 -7.09
C ASP A 155 -9.17 14.73 -8.25
N ASP A 156 -9.78 14.52 -9.40
CA ASP A 156 -9.55 15.29 -10.63
C ASP A 156 -9.82 16.80 -10.46
N ASP A 157 -10.77 17.13 -9.57
CA ASP A 157 -11.10 18.51 -9.20
C ASP A 157 -10.11 19.15 -8.20
N LYS A 158 -8.96 18.51 -8.00
CA LYS A 158 -7.89 18.95 -7.07
C LYS A 158 -8.31 18.99 -5.61
N THR A 159 -9.36 18.26 -5.25
CA THR A 159 -9.82 18.16 -3.87
C THR A 159 -9.33 16.85 -3.24
N TRP A 160 -8.76 16.93 -2.04
CA TRP A 160 -8.41 15.78 -1.23
C TRP A 160 -9.66 15.19 -0.58
N ARG A 161 -9.99 13.94 -0.90
CA ARG A 161 -11.12 13.21 -0.30
C ARG A 161 -10.66 11.89 0.29
N VAL A 162 -11.37 11.43 1.29
CA VAL A 162 -11.09 10.13 1.92
C VAL A 162 -11.17 9.02 0.87
N SER A 163 -10.11 8.23 0.78
CA SER A 163 -10.04 7.06 -0.09
C SER A 163 -9.96 5.75 0.69
N GLY A 164 -9.78 5.81 2.01
CA GLY A 164 -9.75 4.62 2.85
C GLY A 164 -9.63 4.93 4.33
N TYR A 165 -10.08 3.98 5.14
CA TYR A 165 -9.90 3.93 6.59
C TYR A 165 -9.58 2.49 6.97
N SER A 166 -8.56 2.27 7.80
CA SER A 166 -8.22 0.93 8.28
C SER A 166 -7.62 0.92 9.68
N LEU A 167 -7.80 -0.21 10.37
CA LEU A 167 -7.29 -0.51 11.71
C LEU A 167 -6.43 -1.78 11.61
N ARG A 168 -5.16 -1.73 12.09
CA ARG A 168 -4.23 -2.87 12.04
C ARG A 168 -3.31 -2.91 13.25
#